data_11c281f81d7fa9066fab1692ab17ac88
#
_entry.id   11c281f81d7fa9066fab1692ab17ac88
#
_cell.length_a   1.000
_cell.length_b   1.000
_cell.length_c   1.000
_cell.angle_alpha   90.00
_cell.angle_beta   90.00
_cell.angle_gamma   90.00
#
_symmetry.space_group_name_H-M   'P 1'
#
loop_
_entity.id
_entity.type
_entity.pdbx_description
1 polymer ?
#
loop_
_entity_poly.entity_id
_entity_poly.type
_entity_poly.pdbx_seq_one_letter_code
_entity_poly.pdbx_strand_id
1 'polypeptide(L)'
;MRRRDLPTEFHASAPMRLDFAGGWTDVPPFSAREGGVVVNAAIGVRAHVALTLGGKLLRFVSEELGETLECANAGGLTGHDKLPLLMAAVRMFPVLGGFTLTTRSDAPAGSGLGSSGALGVAVVAALTRAREETLSRQDLADHAWQVEAIEAQLPGGKQDQYAAALGGFHRLTFRDPDVGIEPLTLDPAFAATLERQTLLCYTNTSRASGATIARVMRAYERGDREVTAALHGLKETGAAMAEALRAADLGRVARLLSDNWKHQQALDPGMRTADMERLEAAAVKAGALGGKAAGSGAGGCMFFIMRGDARVAAKTVVEAGNGTRVLPLAWATEGVRTW
;
A
#
# COMPACT_ATOMS: atom_id res chain seq x y z
N MET A 1 -19.02 30.58 -27.66
CA MET A 1 -19.30 29.60 -26.62
C MET A 1 -18.74 30.15 -25.31
N ARG A 2 -19.59 30.36 -24.30
CA ARG A 2 -19.13 30.74 -22.94
C ARG A 2 -18.30 29.55 -22.41
N ARG A 3 -17.06 29.83 -21.93
CA ARG A 3 -16.32 28.83 -21.12
C ARG A 3 -17.28 28.46 -19.98
N ARG A 4 -17.70 27.21 -19.90
CA ARG A 4 -18.32 26.69 -18.67
C ARG A 4 -17.30 26.98 -17.56
N ASP A 5 -17.76 27.56 -16.47
CA ASP A 5 -16.94 27.72 -15.27
C ASP A 5 -16.56 26.32 -14.83
N LEU A 6 -15.33 25.90 -15.19
CA LEU A 6 -14.78 24.64 -14.74
C LEU A 6 -14.58 24.72 -13.24
N PRO A 7 -14.82 23.64 -12.49
CA PRO A 7 -14.47 23.63 -11.09
C PRO A 7 -12.99 23.97 -10.96
N THR A 8 -12.67 24.84 -10.03
CA THR A 8 -11.29 25.25 -9.74
C THR A 8 -10.64 24.32 -8.70
N GLU A 9 -11.43 23.45 -8.10
CA GLU A 9 -11.01 22.55 -7.05
C GLU A 9 -11.46 21.11 -7.35
N PHE A 10 -10.53 20.15 -7.21
CA PHE A 10 -10.72 18.74 -7.46
C PHE A 10 -10.19 17.96 -6.26
N HIS A 11 -10.99 17.03 -5.78
CA HIS A 11 -10.63 16.18 -4.66
C HIS A 11 -10.53 14.73 -5.10
N ALA A 12 -9.60 14.01 -4.49
CA ALA A 12 -9.52 12.57 -4.62
C ALA A 12 -9.13 11.92 -3.29
N SER A 13 -9.59 10.71 -3.07
CA SER A 13 -9.07 9.89 -1.99
C SER A 13 -8.98 8.43 -2.40
N ALA A 14 -7.93 7.74 -1.94
CA ALA A 14 -7.73 6.32 -2.24
C ALA A 14 -7.41 5.55 -0.95
N PRO A 15 -7.98 4.34 -0.77
CA PRO A 15 -7.73 3.52 0.41
C PRO A 15 -6.32 2.92 0.39
N MET A 16 -5.78 2.71 1.57
CA MET A 16 -4.60 1.89 1.79
C MET A 16 -4.98 0.41 1.85
N ARG A 17 -4.01 -0.49 2.08
CA ARG A 17 -4.24 -1.93 2.04
C ARG A 17 -3.51 -2.70 3.14
N LEU A 18 -4.04 -3.88 3.47
CA LEU A 18 -3.31 -4.97 4.10
C LEU A 18 -2.90 -5.99 3.04
N ASP A 19 -1.62 -6.35 3.01
CA ASP A 19 -1.12 -7.49 2.25
C ASP A 19 -1.32 -8.75 3.09
N PHE A 20 -2.31 -9.57 2.72
CA PHE A 20 -2.60 -10.83 3.40
C PHE A 20 -1.54 -11.89 3.11
N ALA A 21 -1.14 -12.03 1.85
CA ALA A 21 -0.06 -12.92 1.45
C ALA A 21 0.41 -12.64 0.03
N GLY A 22 1.64 -13.02 -0.26
CA GLY A 22 2.22 -12.98 -1.60
C GLY A 22 2.92 -11.67 -1.95
N GLY A 23 2.84 -10.63 -1.13
CA GLY A 23 3.63 -9.41 -1.33
C GLY A 23 5.11 -9.73 -1.53
N TRP A 24 5.84 -8.84 -2.21
CA TRP A 24 7.16 -9.04 -2.81
C TRP A 24 7.15 -9.75 -4.15
N THR A 25 6.19 -10.67 -4.41
CA THR A 25 6.15 -11.41 -5.68
C THR A 25 5.64 -10.54 -6.84
N ASP A 26 5.07 -9.38 -6.54
CA ASP A 26 4.64 -8.34 -7.49
C ASP A 26 5.77 -7.39 -7.90
N VAL A 27 6.98 -7.54 -7.34
CA VAL A 27 8.13 -6.66 -7.60
C VAL A 27 9.00 -7.22 -8.73
N PRO A 28 9.29 -6.41 -9.79
CA PRO A 28 10.31 -6.79 -10.78
C PRO A 28 11.71 -6.91 -10.14
N PRO A 29 12.57 -7.83 -10.62
CA PRO A 29 12.39 -8.70 -11.77
C PRO A 29 11.68 -10.03 -11.50
N PHE A 30 11.32 -10.35 -10.23
CA PHE A 30 10.66 -11.62 -9.93
C PHE A 30 9.31 -11.74 -10.65
N SER A 31 8.46 -10.70 -10.56
CA SER A 31 7.15 -10.70 -11.22
C SER A 31 7.26 -10.91 -12.73
N ALA A 32 8.27 -10.33 -13.38
CA ALA A 32 8.49 -10.43 -14.81
C ALA A 32 8.98 -11.83 -15.24
N ARG A 33 9.80 -12.50 -14.42
CA ARG A 33 10.40 -13.80 -14.77
C ARG A 33 9.53 -14.99 -14.36
N GLU A 34 9.00 -14.93 -13.14
CA GLU A 34 8.34 -16.06 -12.47
C GLU A 34 6.82 -15.84 -12.35
N GLY A 35 6.38 -14.61 -12.58
CA GLY A 35 5.04 -14.18 -12.24
C GLY A 35 4.81 -14.11 -10.73
N GLY A 36 3.89 -13.26 -10.29
CA GLY A 36 3.56 -13.05 -8.88
C GLY A 36 2.10 -13.39 -8.56
N VAL A 37 1.81 -13.64 -7.29
CA VAL A 37 0.44 -13.80 -6.77
C VAL A 37 0.36 -13.09 -5.44
N VAL A 38 -0.54 -12.10 -5.33
CA VAL A 38 -0.78 -11.36 -4.09
C VAL A 38 -2.25 -11.40 -3.75
N VAL A 39 -2.55 -11.57 -2.47
CA VAL A 39 -3.89 -11.37 -1.91
C VAL A 39 -3.85 -10.20 -0.95
N ASN A 40 -4.63 -9.18 -1.24
CA ASN A 40 -4.73 -7.99 -0.41
C ASN A 40 -6.17 -7.55 -0.18
N ALA A 41 -6.36 -6.68 0.79
CA ALA A 41 -7.63 -6.04 1.09
C ALA A 41 -7.44 -4.54 1.30
N ALA A 42 -8.28 -3.74 0.67
CA ALA A 42 -8.34 -2.31 0.93
C ALA A 42 -8.97 -2.02 2.30
N ILE A 43 -8.43 -1.02 3.00
CA ILE A 43 -8.87 -0.62 4.33
C ILE A 43 -9.31 0.84 4.38
N GLY A 44 -10.10 1.21 5.38
CA GLY A 44 -10.67 2.56 5.54
C GLY A 44 -9.68 3.69 5.81
N VAL A 45 -8.40 3.37 6.04
CA VAL A 45 -7.30 4.33 6.13
C VAL A 45 -6.95 4.82 4.73
N ARG A 46 -6.93 6.14 4.48
CA ARG A 46 -6.87 6.69 3.12
C ARG A 46 -5.77 7.74 2.94
N ALA A 47 -5.32 7.89 1.71
CA ALA A 47 -4.61 9.08 1.23
C ALA A 47 -5.64 10.05 0.60
N HIS A 48 -5.44 11.35 0.79
CA HIS A 48 -6.33 12.42 0.35
C HIS A 48 -5.54 13.44 -0.46
N VAL A 49 -6.17 13.95 -1.51
CA VAL A 49 -5.62 14.96 -2.41
C VAL A 49 -6.64 16.04 -2.65
N ALA A 50 -6.20 17.28 -2.57
CA ALA A 50 -6.92 18.45 -3.05
C ALA A 50 -6.06 19.18 -4.09
N LEU A 51 -6.60 19.41 -5.28
CA LEU A 51 -5.97 20.13 -6.37
C LEU A 51 -6.78 21.38 -6.66
N THR A 52 -6.22 22.54 -6.37
CA THR A 52 -6.84 23.86 -6.66
C THR A 52 -6.12 24.50 -7.83
N LEU A 53 -6.84 24.71 -8.94
CA LEU A 53 -6.30 25.39 -10.12
C LEU A 53 -6.28 26.90 -9.91
N GLY A 54 -5.23 27.56 -10.39
CA GLY A 54 -5.09 28.99 -10.37
C GLY A 54 -3.72 29.45 -9.87
N GLY A 55 -3.50 30.77 -9.90
CA GLY A 55 -2.21 31.35 -9.55
C GLY A 55 -1.19 31.30 -10.69
N LYS A 56 0.08 31.59 -10.35
CA LYS A 56 1.19 31.63 -11.32
C LYS A 56 2.25 30.56 -11.06
N LEU A 57 2.21 29.93 -9.89
CA LEU A 57 3.19 28.93 -9.44
C LEU A 57 2.54 27.55 -9.37
N LEU A 58 3.36 26.53 -9.50
CA LEU A 58 3.06 25.15 -9.14
C LEU A 58 3.47 24.97 -7.68
N ARG A 59 2.48 24.79 -6.80
CA ARG A 59 2.69 24.62 -5.36
C ARG A 59 2.27 23.23 -4.93
N PHE A 60 3.16 22.54 -4.24
CA PHE A 60 2.99 21.21 -3.67
C PHE A 60 3.07 21.30 -2.17
N VAL A 61 2.08 20.75 -1.47
CA VAL A 61 2.01 20.73 -0.01
C VAL A 61 1.76 19.29 0.44
N SER A 62 2.70 18.73 1.20
CA SER A 62 2.54 17.43 1.85
C SER A 62 2.39 17.67 3.36
N GLU A 63 1.16 17.54 3.85
CA GLU A 63 0.86 17.74 5.27
C GLU A 63 1.51 16.64 6.13
N GLU A 64 1.53 15.40 5.65
CA GLU A 64 2.11 14.26 6.35
C GLU A 64 3.63 14.32 6.49
N LEU A 65 4.32 15.01 5.57
CA LEU A 65 5.78 15.22 5.62
C LEU A 65 6.17 16.60 6.15
N GLY A 66 5.19 17.51 6.29
CA GLY A 66 5.45 18.90 6.65
C GLY A 66 6.26 19.66 5.57
N GLU A 67 6.18 19.24 4.32
CA GLU A 67 6.97 19.80 3.22
C GLU A 67 6.12 20.63 2.27
N THR A 68 6.70 21.74 1.83
CA THR A 68 6.13 22.60 0.77
C THR A 68 7.19 22.88 -0.27
N LEU A 69 6.80 22.76 -1.55
CA LEU A 69 7.64 23.05 -2.70
C LEU A 69 6.90 23.99 -3.65
N GLU A 70 7.57 25.01 -4.18
CA GLU A 70 7.04 25.91 -5.20
C GLU A 70 7.96 25.97 -6.41
N CYS A 71 7.39 25.89 -7.59
CA CYS A 71 8.10 26.00 -8.87
C CYS A 71 7.38 26.95 -9.81
N ALA A 72 8.13 27.68 -10.63
CA ALA A 72 7.54 28.62 -11.61
C ALA A 72 6.85 27.90 -12.78
N ASN A 73 7.35 26.71 -13.14
CA ASN A 73 6.84 25.90 -14.26
C ASN A 73 7.32 24.43 -14.12
N ALA A 74 6.86 23.58 -15.04
CA ALA A 74 7.20 22.15 -15.05
C ALA A 74 8.71 21.87 -15.22
N GLY A 75 9.50 22.78 -15.83
CA GLY A 75 10.95 22.64 -15.94
C GLY A 75 11.66 22.72 -14.59
N GLY A 76 11.09 23.40 -13.60
CA GLY A 76 11.60 23.45 -12.24
C GLY A 76 11.31 22.21 -11.39
N LEU A 77 10.63 21.19 -11.94
CA LEU A 77 10.29 19.93 -11.25
C LEU A 77 11.44 18.90 -11.29
N THR A 78 12.60 19.25 -11.83
CA THR A 78 13.78 18.39 -11.88
C THR A 78 14.80 18.78 -10.80
N GLY A 79 15.51 17.78 -10.26
CA GLY A 79 16.62 18.03 -9.32
C GLY A 79 16.18 18.27 -7.86
N HIS A 80 14.94 18.00 -7.50
CA HIS A 80 14.48 18.05 -6.11
C HIS A 80 14.25 16.64 -5.56
N ASP A 81 14.94 16.31 -4.48
CA ASP A 81 14.74 15.02 -3.75
C ASP A 81 13.47 15.03 -2.87
N LYS A 82 12.85 16.20 -2.72
CA LYS A 82 11.61 16.37 -1.97
C LYS A 82 10.40 16.13 -2.86
N LEU A 83 9.42 15.38 -2.36
CA LEU A 83 8.13 15.09 -3.01
C LEU A 83 8.25 14.49 -4.44
N PRO A 84 9.16 13.52 -4.69
CA PRO A 84 9.45 13.00 -6.03
C PRO A 84 8.21 12.41 -6.71
N LEU A 85 7.32 11.73 -5.94
CA LEU A 85 6.07 11.16 -6.46
C LEU A 85 5.13 12.23 -7.03
N LEU A 86 4.95 13.36 -6.32
CA LEU A 86 4.04 14.44 -6.75
C LEU A 86 4.59 15.13 -8.00
N MET A 87 5.89 15.36 -8.05
CA MET A 87 6.55 15.96 -9.21
C MET A 87 6.49 15.05 -10.44
N ALA A 88 6.73 13.75 -10.25
CA ALA A 88 6.61 12.75 -11.31
C ALA A 88 5.18 12.69 -11.87
N ALA A 89 4.17 12.70 -10.99
CA ALA A 89 2.77 12.70 -11.39
C ALA A 89 2.41 13.92 -12.25
N VAL A 90 2.85 15.12 -11.86
CA VAL A 90 2.58 16.35 -12.63
C VAL A 90 3.36 16.39 -13.95
N ARG A 91 4.57 15.81 -14.03
CA ARG A 91 5.27 15.66 -15.32
C ARG A 91 4.50 14.76 -16.27
N MET A 92 3.97 13.65 -15.77
CA MET A 92 3.24 12.68 -16.58
C MET A 92 1.81 13.16 -16.94
N PHE A 93 1.16 13.90 -16.02
CA PHE A 93 -0.18 14.45 -16.18
C PHE A 93 -0.18 15.98 -16.00
N PRO A 94 0.42 16.75 -16.93
CA PRO A 94 0.55 18.19 -16.78
C PRO A 94 -0.81 18.87 -16.83
N VAL A 95 -1.02 19.82 -15.92
CA VAL A 95 -2.19 20.71 -15.87
C VAL A 95 -1.76 22.11 -16.30
N LEU A 96 -2.61 22.79 -17.08
CA LEU A 96 -2.30 24.12 -17.58
C LEU A 96 -2.48 25.19 -16.49
N GLY A 97 -1.51 26.10 -16.42
CA GLY A 97 -1.51 27.21 -15.45
C GLY A 97 -0.90 26.84 -14.10
N GLY A 98 -0.99 27.73 -13.14
CA GLY A 98 -0.58 27.50 -11.77
C GLY A 98 -1.62 26.67 -11.00
N PHE A 99 -1.19 26.02 -9.94
CA PHE A 99 -2.06 25.25 -9.05
C PHE A 99 -1.46 25.08 -7.66
N THR A 100 -2.30 24.70 -6.71
CA THR A 100 -1.87 24.12 -5.43
C THR A 100 -2.35 22.67 -5.34
N LEU A 101 -1.41 21.72 -5.14
CA LEU A 101 -1.66 20.31 -4.91
C LEU A 101 -1.33 20.01 -3.46
N THR A 102 -2.34 19.73 -2.65
CA THR A 102 -2.20 19.41 -1.22
C THR A 102 -2.47 17.92 -1.01
N THR A 103 -1.62 17.26 -0.23
CA THR A 103 -1.76 15.85 0.13
C THR A 103 -1.82 15.67 1.64
N ARG A 104 -2.61 14.69 2.09
CA ARG A 104 -2.75 14.27 3.48
C ARG A 104 -2.94 12.77 3.57
N SER A 105 -2.41 12.16 4.61
CA SER A 105 -2.52 10.73 4.88
C SER A 105 -3.18 10.49 6.25
N ASP A 106 -4.09 9.51 6.33
CA ASP A 106 -4.67 9.07 7.60
C ASP A 106 -3.71 8.16 8.39
N ALA A 107 -2.66 7.63 7.73
CA ALA A 107 -1.62 6.83 8.37
C ALA A 107 -0.29 7.57 8.40
N PRO A 108 0.59 7.27 9.37
CA PRO A 108 1.94 7.78 9.38
C PRO A 108 2.71 7.40 8.12
N ALA A 109 3.60 8.29 7.66
CA ALA A 109 4.54 7.96 6.59
C ALA A 109 5.38 6.72 6.95
N GLY A 110 5.60 5.82 6.00
CA GLY A 110 6.33 4.57 6.24
C GLY A 110 5.58 3.55 7.09
N SER A 111 4.25 3.66 7.20
CA SER A 111 3.40 2.70 7.92
C SER A 111 3.39 1.30 7.31
N GLY A 112 3.84 1.11 6.07
CA GLY A 112 3.78 -0.18 5.37
C GLY A 112 2.38 -0.56 4.88
N LEU A 113 1.42 0.38 4.92
CA LEU A 113 0.02 0.17 4.49
C LEU A 113 -0.23 0.48 3.00
N GLY A 114 0.82 0.67 2.20
CA GLY A 114 0.69 1.07 0.80
C GLY A 114 0.35 2.55 0.61
N SER A 115 0.79 3.39 1.54
CA SER A 115 0.48 4.83 1.54
C SER A 115 0.95 5.54 0.27
N SER A 116 2.15 5.20 -0.25
CA SER A 116 2.71 5.77 -1.47
C SER A 116 1.86 5.42 -2.70
N GLY A 117 1.50 4.14 -2.86
CA GLY A 117 0.64 3.68 -3.95
C GLY A 117 -0.76 4.30 -3.88
N ALA A 118 -1.36 4.39 -2.68
CA ALA A 118 -2.65 5.07 -2.48
C ALA A 118 -2.57 6.57 -2.82
N LEU A 119 -1.48 7.24 -2.40
CA LEU A 119 -1.24 8.63 -2.74
C LEU A 119 -1.09 8.80 -4.25
N GLY A 120 -0.29 7.96 -4.91
CA GLY A 120 -0.09 7.97 -6.36
C GLY A 120 -1.42 7.87 -7.12
N VAL A 121 -2.27 6.92 -6.74
CA VAL A 121 -3.61 6.73 -7.34
C VAL A 121 -4.49 7.96 -7.12
N ALA A 122 -4.52 8.52 -5.91
CA ALA A 122 -5.33 9.71 -5.62
C ALA A 122 -4.85 10.95 -6.41
N VAL A 123 -3.52 11.13 -6.53
CA VAL A 123 -2.92 12.23 -7.30
C VAL A 123 -3.24 12.10 -8.79
N VAL A 124 -3.01 10.91 -9.39
CA VAL A 124 -3.34 10.66 -10.81
C VAL A 124 -4.83 10.88 -11.04
N ALA A 125 -5.71 10.40 -10.16
CA ALA A 125 -7.15 10.59 -10.29
C ALA A 125 -7.56 12.08 -10.22
N ALA A 126 -6.95 12.89 -9.35
CA ALA A 126 -7.23 14.31 -9.28
C ALA A 126 -6.74 15.07 -10.53
N LEU A 127 -5.52 14.75 -11.00
CA LEU A 127 -4.93 15.38 -12.19
C LEU A 127 -5.70 15.03 -13.47
N THR A 128 -6.08 13.78 -13.68
CA THR A 128 -6.86 13.34 -14.85
C THR A 128 -8.25 13.97 -14.86
N ARG A 129 -8.88 14.09 -13.67
CA ARG A 129 -10.17 14.78 -13.57
C ARG A 129 -10.05 16.28 -13.90
N ALA A 130 -8.99 16.95 -13.47
CA ALA A 130 -8.74 18.35 -13.83
C ALA A 130 -8.46 18.54 -15.34
N ARG A 131 -8.03 17.50 -16.03
CA ARG A 131 -7.83 17.45 -17.48
C ARG A 131 -9.07 17.00 -18.25
N GLU A 132 -10.19 16.76 -17.56
CA GLU A 132 -11.43 16.19 -18.13
C GLU A 132 -11.22 14.79 -18.76
N GLU A 133 -10.22 14.04 -18.31
CA GLU A 133 -9.92 12.68 -18.75
C GLU A 133 -10.59 11.66 -17.82
N THR A 134 -11.04 10.55 -18.42
CA THR A 134 -11.61 9.42 -17.67
C THR A 134 -10.73 8.20 -17.90
N LEU A 135 -10.19 7.66 -16.82
CA LEU A 135 -9.42 6.43 -16.81
C LEU A 135 -10.22 5.33 -16.11
N SER A 136 -10.04 4.10 -16.56
CA SER A 136 -10.52 2.94 -15.81
C SER A 136 -9.76 2.80 -14.49
N ARG A 137 -10.29 2.04 -13.53
CA ARG A 137 -9.59 1.80 -12.27
C ARG A 137 -8.25 1.08 -12.47
N GLN A 138 -8.18 0.19 -13.46
CA GLN A 138 -6.95 -0.49 -13.84
C GLN A 138 -5.94 0.49 -14.43
N ASP A 139 -6.35 1.35 -15.37
CA ASP A 139 -5.45 2.36 -15.95
C ASP A 139 -4.93 3.33 -14.87
N LEU A 140 -5.79 3.73 -13.91
CA LEU A 140 -5.35 4.55 -12.78
C LEU A 140 -4.27 3.85 -11.95
N ALA A 141 -4.41 2.54 -11.71
CA ALA A 141 -3.41 1.76 -10.96
C ALA A 141 -2.10 1.66 -11.75
N ASP A 142 -2.17 1.34 -13.04
CA ASP A 142 -0.99 1.21 -13.91
C ASP A 142 -0.24 2.54 -14.05
N HIS A 143 -0.95 3.64 -14.29
CA HIS A 143 -0.34 4.95 -14.35
C HIS A 143 0.26 5.40 -13.01
N ALA A 144 -0.40 5.13 -11.89
CA ALA A 144 0.14 5.45 -10.58
C ALA A 144 1.42 4.65 -10.29
N TRP A 145 1.49 3.39 -10.72
CA TRP A 145 2.71 2.59 -10.64
C TRP A 145 3.81 3.14 -11.56
N GLN A 146 3.49 3.53 -12.80
CA GLN A 146 4.44 4.16 -13.72
C GLN A 146 5.01 5.44 -13.14
N VAL A 147 4.15 6.29 -12.54
CA VAL A 147 4.58 7.50 -11.83
C VAL A 147 5.57 7.17 -10.72
N GLU A 148 5.29 6.16 -9.89
CA GLU A 148 6.14 5.80 -8.75
C GLU A 148 7.41 5.07 -9.18
N ALA A 149 7.29 3.98 -9.93
CA ALA A 149 8.41 3.08 -10.21
C ALA A 149 9.30 3.57 -11.34
N ILE A 150 8.73 4.22 -12.36
CA ILE A 150 9.46 4.62 -13.57
C ILE A 150 9.86 6.10 -13.48
N GLU A 151 8.89 7.01 -13.33
CA GLU A 151 9.14 8.44 -13.38
C GLU A 151 9.82 8.99 -12.12
N ALA A 152 9.39 8.52 -10.94
CA ALA A 152 10.00 8.90 -9.66
C ALA A 152 11.17 7.98 -9.27
N GLN A 153 11.39 6.87 -9.98
CA GLN A 153 12.44 5.88 -9.73
C GLN A 153 12.42 5.32 -8.30
N LEU A 154 11.22 5.15 -7.74
CA LEU A 154 11.01 4.56 -6.42
C LEU A 154 10.70 3.07 -6.57
N PRO A 155 11.60 2.15 -6.13
CA PRO A 155 11.39 0.72 -6.31
C PRO A 155 10.13 0.23 -5.58
N GLY A 156 9.27 -0.49 -6.30
CA GLY A 156 8.04 -1.05 -5.73
C GLY A 156 7.33 -2.02 -6.67
N GLY A 157 6.44 -2.84 -6.11
CA GLY A 157 5.50 -3.66 -6.86
C GLY A 157 4.24 -2.87 -7.25
N LYS A 158 3.27 -3.58 -7.82
CA LYS A 158 2.01 -2.99 -8.32
C LYS A 158 0.83 -3.15 -7.37
N GLN A 159 0.91 -4.00 -6.34
CA GLN A 159 -0.24 -4.37 -5.51
C GLN A 159 -0.91 -3.19 -4.81
N ASP A 160 -0.12 -2.19 -4.40
CA ASP A 160 -0.58 -1.05 -3.61
C ASP A 160 -1.53 -0.16 -4.42
N GLN A 161 -1.13 0.13 -5.66
CA GLN A 161 -1.91 0.95 -6.59
C GLN A 161 -3.20 0.22 -7.01
N TYR A 162 -3.13 -1.10 -7.24
CA TYR A 162 -4.32 -1.88 -7.58
C TYR A 162 -5.31 -1.94 -6.42
N ALA A 163 -4.86 -2.20 -5.19
CA ALA A 163 -5.73 -2.16 -4.02
C ALA A 163 -6.38 -0.78 -3.82
N ALA A 164 -5.60 0.28 -3.99
CA ALA A 164 -6.06 1.67 -3.85
C ALA A 164 -7.08 2.07 -4.93
N ALA A 165 -6.88 1.64 -6.16
CA ALA A 165 -7.78 1.94 -7.27
C ALA A 165 -9.08 1.14 -7.19
N LEU A 166 -9.01 -0.15 -6.83
CA LEU A 166 -10.12 -1.09 -6.89
C LEU A 166 -10.99 -1.08 -5.62
N GLY A 167 -10.38 -1.02 -4.41
CA GLY A 167 -11.06 -1.32 -3.16
C GLY A 167 -11.32 -2.83 -2.99
N GLY A 168 -11.94 -3.23 -1.88
CA GLY A 168 -12.33 -4.62 -1.63
C GLY A 168 -11.18 -5.58 -1.41
N PHE A 169 -11.46 -6.86 -1.57
CA PHE A 169 -10.50 -7.96 -1.49
C PHE A 169 -10.18 -8.47 -2.89
N HIS A 170 -8.90 -8.66 -3.20
CA HIS A 170 -8.49 -9.17 -4.51
C HIS A 170 -7.38 -10.21 -4.40
N ARG A 171 -7.44 -11.19 -5.30
CA ARG A 171 -6.27 -11.95 -5.73
C ARG A 171 -5.75 -11.30 -7.00
N LEU A 172 -4.52 -10.82 -6.95
CA LEU A 172 -3.82 -10.22 -8.08
C LEU A 172 -2.77 -11.22 -8.59
N THR A 173 -2.72 -11.41 -9.90
CA THR A 173 -1.69 -12.22 -10.56
C THR A 173 -0.89 -11.34 -11.50
N PHE A 174 0.42 -11.36 -11.33
CA PHE A 174 1.34 -10.50 -12.07
C PHE A 174 2.08 -11.33 -13.11
N ARG A 175 1.90 -11.00 -14.38
CA ARG A 175 2.62 -11.55 -15.54
C ARG A 175 2.97 -10.38 -16.43
N ASP A 176 4.09 -9.74 -16.14
CA ASP A 176 4.48 -8.48 -16.77
C ASP A 176 4.36 -8.53 -18.31
N PRO A 177 3.69 -7.52 -18.96
CA PRO A 177 3.13 -6.30 -18.34
C PRO A 177 1.74 -6.50 -17.69
N ASP A 178 1.08 -7.62 -17.86
CA ASP A 178 -0.32 -7.85 -17.51
C ASP A 178 -0.53 -8.10 -16.01
N VAL A 179 -1.65 -7.62 -15.49
CA VAL A 179 -2.13 -7.90 -14.13
C VAL A 179 -3.52 -8.51 -14.21
N GLY A 180 -3.61 -9.78 -13.79
CA GLY A 180 -4.91 -10.45 -13.63
C GLY A 180 -5.56 -10.01 -12.32
N ILE A 181 -6.80 -9.55 -12.41
CA ILE A 181 -7.58 -9.05 -11.27
C ILE A 181 -8.71 -10.03 -11.00
N GLU A 182 -8.72 -10.64 -9.83
CA GLU A 182 -9.78 -11.54 -9.39
C GLU A 182 -10.36 -11.01 -8.08
N PRO A 183 -11.59 -10.43 -8.10
CA PRO A 183 -12.28 -10.02 -6.88
C PRO A 183 -12.58 -11.24 -5.99
N LEU A 184 -12.33 -11.10 -4.69
CA LEU A 184 -12.68 -12.10 -3.69
C LEU A 184 -13.92 -11.60 -2.94
N THR A 185 -15.09 -12.11 -3.34
CA THR A 185 -16.34 -11.85 -2.62
C THR A 185 -16.41 -12.76 -1.40
N LEU A 186 -16.26 -12.18 -0.22
CA LEU A 186 -16.34 -12.90 1.03
C LEU A 186 -17.81 -12.99 1.52
N ASP A 187 -18.14 -14.07 2.22
CA ASP A 187 -19.37 -14.11 2.99
C ASP A 187 -19.44 -12.93 3.96
N PRO A 188 -20.57 -12.18 4.04
CA PRO A 188 -20.64 -10.97 4.87
C PRO A 188 -20.41 -11.22 6.35
N ALA A 189 -20.84 -12.35 6.90
CA ALA A 189 -20.63 -12.70 8.30
C ALA A 189 -19.15 -13.05 8.56
N PHE A 190 -18.51 -13.71 7.60
CA PHE A 190 -17.07 -13.96 7.66
C PHE A 190 -16.26 -12.66 7.55
N ALA A 191 -16.60 -11.78 6.60
CA ALA A 191 -15.93 -10.48 6.45
C ALA A 191 -16.03 -9.63 7.73
N ALA A 192 -17.19 -9.57 8.36
CA ALA A 192 -17.40 -8.89 9.63
C ALA A 192 -16.61 -9.56 10.78
N THR A 193 -16.49 -10.88 10.79
CA THR A 193 -15.72 -11.62 11.78
C THR A 193 -14.23 -11.37 11.59
N LEU A 194 -13.73 -11.42 10.35
CA LEU A 194 -12.35 -11.12 9.98
C LEU A 194 -11.98 -9.70 10.40
N GLU A 195 -12.86 -8.70 10.14
CA GLU A 195 -12.66 -7.32 10.58
C GLU A 195 -12.55 -7.21 12.10
N ARG A 196 -13.52 -7.75 12.82
CA ARG A 196 -13.58 -7.69 14.28
C ARG A 196 -12.38 -8.39 14.96
N GLN A 197 -11.85 -9.45 14.33
CA GLN A 197 -10.75 -10.24 14.88
C GLN A 197 -9.39 -9.81 14.34
N THR A 198 -9.31 -8.85 13.45
CA THR A 198 -8.03 -8.32 12.95
C THR A 198 -7.57 -7.15 13.82
N LEU A 199 -6.41 -7.29 14.45
CA LEU A 199 -5.72 -6.25 15.20
C LEU A 199 -4.64 -5.63 14.32
N LEU A 200 -4.73 -4.33 14.02
CA LEU A 200 -3.75 -3.58 13.25
C LEU A 200 -2.94 -2.67 14.18
N CYS A 201 -1.63 -2.86 14.22
CA CYS A 201 -0.73 -2.12 15.10
C CYS A 201 0.39 -1.45 14.31
N TYR A 202 0.69 -0.20 14.65
CA TYR A 202 1.86 0.54 14.17
C TYR A 202 2.99 0.47 15.18
N THR A 203 4.18 0.03 14.76
CA THR A 203 5.35 -0.19 15.63
C THR A 203 6.05 1.10 16.05
N ASN A 204 5.59 2.26 15.59
CA ASN A 204 6.24 3.56 15.73
C ASN A 204 7.64 3.66 15.11
N THR A 205 8.04 2.68 14.30
CA THR A 205 9.30 2.66 13.56
C THR A 205 8.98 2.75 12.08
N SER A 206 9.46 3.79 11.43
CA SER A 206 9.30 4.00 9.97
C SER A 206 10.61 3.76 9.25
N ARG A 207 10.57 3.10 8.08
CA ARG A 207 11.71 2.99 7.16
C ARG A 207 11.25 3.22 5.72
N ALA A 208 12.14 3.81 4.93
CA ALA A 208 11.98 3.82 3.47
C ALA A 208 12.17 2.39 2.94
N SER A 209 11.15 1.80 2.35
CA SER A 209 11.14 0.42 1.83
C SER A 209 12.07 0.21 0.63
N GLY A 210 12.32 1.26 -0.17
CA GLY A 210 13.05 1.17 -1.43
C GLY A 210 14.44 0.54 -1.32
N ALA A 211 15.23 0.89 -0.28
CA ALA A 211 16.56 0.31 -0.09
C ALA A 211 16.51 -1.20 0.20
N THR A 212 15.52 -1.66 0.97
CA THR A 212 15.31 -3.08 1.26
C THR A 212 14.84 -3.82 0.02
N ILE A 213 13.89 -3.26 -0.75
CA ILE A 213 13.43 -3.81 -2.02
C ILE A 213 14.59 -3.99 -2.98
N ALA A 214 15.41 -2.97 -3.16
CA ALA A 214 16.57 -3.04 -4.04
C ALA A 214 17.60 -4.11 -3.60
N ARG A 215 17.81 -4.32 -2.27
CA ARG A 215 18.71 -5.38 -1.78
C ARG A 215 18.17 -6.78 -2.08
N VAL A 216 16.92 -7.03 -1.77
CA VAL A 216 16.26 -8.33 -1.99
C VAL A 216 16.25 -8.68 -3.48
N MET A 217 15.86 -7.74 -4.35
CA MET A 217 15.81 -8.01 -5.79
C MET A 217 17.21 -8.22 -6.39
N ARG A 218 18.23 -7.49 -5.94
CA ARG A 218 19.62 -7.78 -6.32
C ARG A 218 20.11 -9.15 -5.84
N ALA A 219 19.69 -9.62 -4.65
CA ALA A 219 20.03 -10.95 -4.19
C ALA A 219 19.37 -12.03 -5.07
N TYR A 220 18.10 -11.85 -5.42
CA TYR A 220 17.39 -12.71 -6.37
C TYR A 220 18.11 -12.76 -7.74
N GLU A 221 18.48 -11.60 -8.29
CA GLU A 221 19.19 -11.51 -9.59
C GLU A 221 20.52 -12.22 -9.60
N ARG A 222 21.23 -12.24 -8.47
CA ARG A 222 22.48 -13.01 -8.31
C ARG A 222 22.28 -14.51 -8.09
N GLY A 223 21.03 -14.98 -8.06
CA GLY A 223 20.68 -16.39 -7.87
C GLY A 223 20.84 -16.86 -6.42
N ASP A 224 20.63 -15.95 -5.44
CA ASP A 224 20.59 -16.33 -4.02
C ASP A 224 19.47 -17.34 -3.79
N ARG A 225 19.85 -18.53 -3.31
CA ARG A 225 18.94 -19.68 -3.19
C ARG A 225 17.91 -19.49 -2.08
N GLU A 226 18.28 -18.85 -0.98
CA GLU A 226 17.40 -18.61 0.15
C GLU A 226 16.34 -17.58 -0.21
N VAL A 227 16.76 -16.44 -0.79
CA VAL A 227 15.84 -15.39 -1.28
C VAL A 227 14.90 -15.92 -2.36
N THR A 228 15.44 -16.72 -3.30
CA THR A 228 14.62 -17.32 -4.37
C THR A 228 13.57 -18.28 -3.80
N ALA A 229 13.96 -19.17 -2.90
CA ALA A 229 13.04 -20.10 -2.24
C ALA A 229 11.98 -19.34 -1.40
N ALA A 230 12.38 -18.27 -0.71
CA ALA A 230 11.46 -17.44 0.05
C ALA A 230 10.42 -16.74 -0.85
N LEU A 231 10.82 -16.20 -2.00
CA LEU A 231 9.89 -15.60 -2.98
C LEU A 231 8.90 -16.63 -3.53
N HIS A 232 9.34 -17.85 -3.83
CA HIS A 232 8.44 -18.93 -4.23
C HIS A 232 7.46 -19.31 -3.12
N GLY A 233 7.93 -19.42 -1.86
CA GLY A 233 7.05 -19.66 -0.71
C GLY A 233 6.03 -18.55 -0.49
N LEU A 234 6.39 -17.29 -0.71
CA LEU A 234 5.45 -16.15 -0.70
C LEU A 234 4.38 -16.30 -1.79
N LYS A 235 4.76 -16.68 -3.01
CA LYS A 235 3.84 -16.91 -4.12
C LYS A 235 2.86 -18.04 -3.82
N GLU A 236 3.33 -19.15 -3.27
CA GLU A 236 2.50 -20.29 -2.86
C GLU A 236 1.52 -19.92 -1.74
N THR A 237 2.00 -19.19 -0.72
CA THR A 237 1.11 -18.70 0.36
C THR A 237 0.08 -17.72 -0.16
N GLY A 238 0.41 -16.88 -1.15
CA GLY A 238 -0.56 -16.00 -1.83
C GLY A 238 -1.68 -16.80 -2.51
N ALA A 239 -1.33 -17.84 -3.24
CA ALA A 239 -2.32 -18.70 -3.88
C ALA A 239 -3.23 -19.41 -2.85
N ALA A 240 -2.65 -19.98 -1.79
CA ALA A 240 -3.38 -20.67 -0.73
C ALA A 240 -4.26 -19.73 0.10
N MET A 241 -3.88 -18.45 0.27
CA MET A 241 -4.64 -17.43 1.00
C MET A 241 -5.98 -17.13 0.34
N ALA A 242 -6.01 -17.02 -0.99
CA ALA A 242 -7.26 -16.81 -1.72
C ALA A 242 -8.28 -17.91 -1.46
N GLU A 243 -7.82 -19.17 -1.44
CA GLU A 243 -8.67 -20.32 -1.15
C GLU A 243 -9.16 -20.32 0.31
N ALA A 244 -8.31 -19.95 1.28
CA ALA A 244 -8.68 -19.86 2.68
C ALA A 244 -9.76 -18.80 2.93
N LEU A 245 -9.64 -17.64 2.27
CA LEU A 245 -10.62 -16.55 2.36
C LEU A 245 -11.97 -16.96 1.73
N ARG A 246 -11.97 -17.62 0.55
CA ARG A 246 -13.21 -18.13 -0.07
C ARG A 246 -13.90 -19.20 0.77
N ALA A 247 -13.12 -20.05 1.42
CA ALA A 247 -13.64 -21.09 2.31
C ALA A 247 -14.10 -20.57 3.66
N ALA A 248 -13.96 -19.26 3.93
CA ALA A 248 -14.25 -18.65 5.24
C ALA A 248 -13.48 -19.33 6.41
N ASP A 249 -12.30 -19.90 6.14
CA ASP A 249 -11.47 -20.61 7.14
C ASP A 249 -10.50 -19.64 7.82
N LEU A 250 -10.99 -18.97 8.87
CA LEU A 250 -10.19 -18.01 9.64
C LEU A 250 -8.93 -18.63 10.25
N GLY A 251 -9.00 -19.90 10.67
CA GLY A 251 -7.84 -20.59 11.22
C GLY A 251 -6.76 -20.82 10.17
N ARG A 252 -7.16 -21.17 8.96
CA ARG A 252 -6.21 -21.31 7.83
C ARG A 252 -5.65 -19.96 7.39
N VAL A 253 -6.48 -18.91 7.35
CA VAL A 253 -6.02 -17.52 7.10
C VAL A 253 -4.92 -17.15 8.10
N ALA A 254 -5.14 -17.32 9.39
CA ALA A 254 -4.16 -16.98 10.42
C ALA A 254 -2.85 -17.77 10.29
N ARG A 255 -2.91 -19.06 10.03
CA ARG A 255 -1.71 -19.90 9.77
C ARG A 255 -0.93 -19.40 8.56
N LEU A 256 -1.62 -19.14 7.44
CA LEU A 256 -0.99 -18.66 6.21
C LEU A 256 -0.35 -17.27 6.37
N LEU A 257 -0.92 -16.38 7.20
CA LEU A 257 -0.26 -15.11 7.55
C LEU A 257 1.11 -15.38 8.21
N SER A 258 1.17 -16.29 9.18
CA SER A 258 2.41 -16.64 9.89
C SER A 258 3.41 -17.35 8.97
N ASP A 259 2.95 -18.19 8.06
CA ASP A 259 3.82 -18.87 7.09
C ASP A 259 4.37 -17.86 6.07
N ASN A 260 3.54 -16.97 5.55
CA ASN A 260 3.98 -15.86 4.71
C ASN A 260 5.03 -15.00 5.44
N TRP A 261 4.83 -14.71 6.74
CA TRP A 261 5.77 -13.92 7.52
C TRP A 261 7.13 -14.61 7.69
N LYS A 262 7.17 -15.91 7.85
CA LYS A 262 8.43 -16.68 7.87
C LYS A 262 9.19 -16.56 6.55
N HIS A 263 8.52 -16.74 5.42
CA HIS A 263 9.13 -16.55 4.10
C HIS A 263 9.61 -15.11 3.90
N GLN A 264 8.82 -14.13 4.32
CA GLN A 264 9.19 -12.72 4.22
C GLN A 264 10.43 -12.40 5.05
N GLN A 265 10.57 -12.94 6.26
CA GLN A 265 11.76 -12.78 7.10
C GLN A 265 13.03 -13.35 6.45
N ALA A 266 12.91 -14.43 5.67
CA ALA A 266 14.04 -15.05 4.97
C ALA A 266 14.56 -14.20 3.79
N LEU A 267 13.85 -13.15 3.36
CA LEU A 267 14.29 -12.27 2.28
C LEU A 267 15.47 -11.36 2.68
N ASP A 268 15.51 -10.92 3.93
CA ASP A 268 16.52 -9.96 4.40
C ASP A 268 16.64 -10.04 5.95
N PRO A 269 17.84 -10.08 6.51
CA PRO A 269 18.04 -10.13 7.98
C PRO A 269 17.41 -8.95 8.74
N GLY A 270 17.26 -7.80 8.09
CA GLY A 270 16.62 -6.61 8.67
C GLY A 270 15.10 -6.59 8.57
N MET A 271 14.47 -7.63 8.03
CA MET A 271 13.03 -7.69 7.80
C MET A 271 12.22 -7.65 9.09
N ARG A 272 12.70 -8.31 10.15
CA ARG A 272 12.10 -8.35 11.48
C ARG A 272 12.89 -7.47 12.44
N THR A 273 12.31 -6.36 12.86
CA THR A 273 12.92 -5.46 13.85
C THR A 273 12.64 -5.93 15.28
N ALA A 274 13.42 -5.47 16.26
CA ALA A 274 13.17 -5.77 17.67
C ALA A 274 11.79 -5.30 18.17
N ASP A 275 11.27 -4.18 17.61
CA ASP A 275 9.92 -3.70 17.92
C ASP A 275 8.85 -4.65 17.39
N MET A 276 9.02 -5.15 16.16
CA MET A 276 8.13 -6.15 15.56
C MET A 276 8.16 -7.46 16.36
N GLU A 277 9.31 -7.89 16.82
CA GLU A 277 9.45 -9.09 17.65
C GLU A 277 8.72 -8.97 18.98
N ARG A 278 8.89 -7.84 19.68
CA ARG A 278 8.16 -7.55 20.94
C ARG A 278 6.66 -7.52 20.71
N LEU A 279 6.22 -6.86 19.65
CA LEU A 279 4.81 -6.74 19.27
C LEU A 279 4.18 -8.10 18.96
N GLU A 280 4.90 -8.94 18.20
CA GLU A 280 4.46 -10.30 17.87
C GLU A 280 4.33 -11.15 19.14
N ALA A 281 5.32 -11.12 20.04
CA ALA A 281 5.27 -11.83 21.30
C ALA A 281 4.09 -11.38 22.18
N ALA A 282 3.82 -10.07 22.24
CA ALA A 282 2.68 -9.50 22.97
C ALA A 282 1.34 -9.94 22.35
N ALA A 283 1.23 -9.93 21.02
CA ALA A 283 0.02 -10.37 20.32
C ALA A 283 -0.26 -11.86 20.54
N VAL A 284 0.78 -12.70 20.49
CA VAL A 284 0.65 -14.15 20.78
C VAL A 284 0.18 -14.36 22.22
N LYS A 285 0.76 -13.66 23.21
CA LYS A 285 0.32 -13.72 24.61
C LYS A 285 -1.13 -13.25 24.77
N ALA A 286 -1.58 -12.30 23.96
CA ALA A 286 -2.95 -11.79 23.95
C ALA A 286 -3.94 -12.66 23.15
N GLY A 287 -3.49 -13.78 22.58
CA GLY A 287 -4.33 -14.77 21.88
C GLY A 287 -4.34 -14.62 20.35
N ALA A 288 -3.30 -14.06 19.74
CA ALA A 288 -3.16 -14.07 18.29
C ALA A 288 -3.05 -15.50 17.76
N LEU A 289 -3.80 -15.80 16.71
CA LEU A 289 -3.77 -17.07 15.98
C LEU A 289 -2.70 -17.08 14.89
N GLY A 290 -2.30 -15.90 14.42
CA GLY A 290 -1.28 -15.66 13.42
C GLY A 290 -1.22 -14.18 13.04
N GLY A 291 -0.14 -13.78 12.37
CA GLY A 291 0.04 -12.39 11.96
C GLY A 291 1.30 -12.19 11.14
N LYS A 292 1.44 -10.98 10.57
CA LYS A 292 2.59 -10.59 9.74
C LYS A 292 2.74 -9.06 9.66
N ALA A 293 3.84 -8.60 9.09
CA ALA A 293 3.97 -7.23 8.64
C ALA A 293 2.92 -6.90 7.56
N ALA A 294 2.32 -5.72 7.63
CA ALA A 294 1.26 -5.30 6.70
C ALA A 294 1.75 -4.99 5.28
N GLY A 295 3.05 -4.76 5.11
CA GLY A 295 3.70 -4.46 3.84
C GLY A 295 5.11 -5.07 3.76
N SER A 296 6.09 -4.28 3.30
CA SER A 296 7.46 -4.73 3.03
C SER A 296 8.24 -5.27 4.24
N GLY A 297 7.79 -5.04 5.47
CA GLY A 297 8.55 -5.38 6.68
C GLY A 297 9.57 -4.31 7.06
N ALA A 298 10.52 -4.64 7.91
CA ALA A 298 11.54 -3.75 8.45
C ALA A 298 10.99 -2.54 9.23
N GLY A 299 9.79 -2.67 9.82
CA GLY A 299 9.06 -1.64 10.56
C GLY A 299 7.64 -1.43 10.01
N GLY A 300 7.03 -0.29 10.34
CA GLY A 300 5.67 0.03 9.95
C GLY A 300 4.61 -0.70 10.77
N CYS A 301 3.56 -1.16 10.10
CA CYS A 301 2.47 -1.88 10.75
C CYS A 301 2.64 -3.39 10.70
N MET A 302 2.15 -4.05 11.75
CA MET A 302 1.84 -5.47 11.77
C MET A 302 0.35 -5.66 11.99
N PHE A 303 -0.21 -6.73 11.50
CA PHE A 303 -1.58 -7.12 11.82
C PHE A 303 -1.66 -8.59 12.21
N PHE A 304 -2.63 -8.88 13.07
CA PHE A 304 -2.81 -10.20 13.69
C PHE A 304 -4.26 -10.60 13.65
N ILE A 305 -4.52 -11.87 13.40
CA ILE A 305 -5.85 -12.46 13.61
C ILE A 305 -5.93 -12.94 15.04
N MET A 306 -6.85 -12.37 15.81
CA MET A 306 -7.06 -12.67 17.22
C MET A 306 -8.10 -13.78 17.41
N ARG A 307 -8.00 -14.55 18.49
CA ARG A 307 -8.98 -15.60 18.85
C ARG A 307 -10.38 -15.04 19.14
N GLY A 308 -10.50 -13.76 19.44
CA GLY A 308 -11.74 -13.07 19.74
C GLY A 308 -11.71 -11.63 19.22
N ASP A 309 -12.50 -10.74 19.82
CA ASP A 309 -12.51 -9.33 19.44
C ASP A 309 -11.13 -8.70 19.66
N ALA A 310 -10.54 -8.17 18.59
CA ALA A 310 -9.21 -7.56 18.61
C ALA A 310 -9.09 -6.37 19.59
N ARG A 311 -10.20 -5.68 19.85
CA ARG A 311 -10.24 -4.55 20.79
C ARG A 311 -9.92 -4.98 22.24
N VAL A 312 -10.27 -6.22 22.60
CA VAL A 312 -9.94 -6.76 23.94
C VAL A 312 -8.43 -6.95 24.10
N ALA A 313 -7.75 -7.42 23.05
CA ALA A 313 -6.30 -7.62 23.05
C ALA A 313 -5.50 -6.31 22.93
N ALA A 314 -6.11 -5.26 22.37
CA ALA A 314 -5.46 -4.00 22.02
C ALA A 314 -4.69 -3.39 23.20
N LYS A 315 -5.29 -3.35 24.40
CA LYS A 315 -4.65 -2.78 25.61
C LYS A 315 -3.35 -3.53 25.97
N THR A 316 -3.39 -4.85 26.04
CA THR A 316 -2.23 -5.70 26.38
C THR A 316 -1.10 -5.51 25.37
N VAL A 317 -1.44 -5.40 24.08
CA VAL A 317 -0.47 -5.23 23.00
C VAL A 317 0.18 -3.85 23.05
N VAL A 318 -0.60 -2.80 23.31
CA VAL A 318 -0.08 -1.43 23.42
C VAL A 318 0.82 -1.28 24.64
N GLU A 319 0.44 -1.84 25.80
CA GLU A 319 1.23 -1.78 27.03
C GLU A 319 2.58 -2.50 26.92
N ALA A 320 2.66 -3.55 26.08
CA ALA A 320 3.90 -4.29 25.85
C ALA A 320 4.81 -3.64 24.81
N GLY A 321 4.27 -2.76 23.96
CA GLY A 321 5.00 -2.13 22.86
C GLY A 321 5.52 -0.73 23.22
N ASN A 322 6.78 -0.45 22.89
CA ASN A 322 7.40 0.86 23.08
C ASN A 322 6.83 1.86 22.05
N GLY A 323 5.77 2.59 22.41
CA GLY A 323 5.10 3.55 21.54
C GLY A 323 4.19 2.92 20.46
N THR A 324 3.91 1.63 20.55
CA THR A 324 2.96 0.94 19.66
C THR A 324 1.58 1.60 19.73
N ARG A 325 0.96 1.80 18.58
CA ARG A 325 -0.42 2.32 18.45
C ARG A 325 -1.29 1.34 17.70
N VAL A 326 -2.50 1.09 18.20
CA VAL A 326 -3.54 0.38 17.46
C VAL A 326 -4.20 1.35 16.49
N LEU A 327 -4.27 0.98 15.24
CA LEU A 327 -4.94 1.74 14.21
C LEU A 327 -6.36 1.21 13.99
N PRO A 328 -7.33 2.08 13.64
CA PRO A 328 -8.67 1.64 13.30
C PRO A 328 -8.63 0.77 12.04
N LEU A 329 -9.43 -0.28 12.03
CA LEU A 329 -9.59 -1.15 10.88
C LEU A 329 -11.06 -1.19 10.48
N ALA A 330 -11.30 -0.97 9.19
CA ALA A 330 -12.55 -1.26 8.50
C ALA A 330 -12.21 -1.64 7.07
N TRP A 331 -12.94 -2.58 6.46
CA TRP A 331 -12.74 -2.89 5.05
C TRP A 331 -13.29 -1.77 4.17
N ALA A 332 -12.51 -1.35 3.17
CA ALA A 332 -12.93 -0.38 2.17
C ALA A 332 -13.43 -1.11 0.92
N THR A 333 -14.75 -1.21 0.75
CA THR A 333 -15.36 -1.86 -0.41
C THR A 333 -15.16 -1.06 -1.71
N GLU A 334 -14.95 0.26 -1.59
CA GLU A 334 -14.71 1.15 -2.72
C GLU A 334 -13.27 1.63 -2.74
N GLY A 335 -12.67 1.61 -3.92
CA GLY A 335 -11.33 2.13 -4.17
C GLY A 335 -11.27 3.65 -4.21
N VAL A 336 -10.53 4.18 -5.18
CA VAL A 336 -10.38 5.63 -5.38
C VAL A 336 -11.73 6.31 -5.65
N ARG A 337 -11.91 7.48 -5.03
CA ARG A 337 -13.07 8.38 -5.20
C ARG A 337 -12.57 9.75 -5.63
N THR A 338 -13.37 10.42 -6.47
CA THR A 338 -13.13 11.82 -6.89
C THR A 338 -14.42 12.64 -6.79
N TRP A 339 -14.34 13.91 -6.41
CA TRP A 339 -15.48 14.80 -6.33
C TRP A 339 -15.07 16.24 -6.61
#